data_e5f93f016ca2131db231a7cd79cefbdf
#
_entry.id   e5f93f016ca2131db231a7cd79cefbdf
#
_cell.length_a   1.000
_cell.length_b   1.000
_cell.length_c   1.000
_cell.angle_alpha   90.00
_cell.angle_beta   90.00
_cell.angle_gamma   90.00
#
_symmetry.space_group_name_H-M   'P 1'
#
loop_
_entity.id
_entity.type
_entity.pdbx_description
1 polymer ?
#
loop_
_entity_poly.entity_id
_entity_poly.type
_entity_poly.pdbx_seq_one_letter_code
_entity_poly.pdbx_strand_id
1 'polypeptide(L)'
;HRAREYLNGFIQLVEETYRQHVKVEDLAHRLGISVSHLNGTCRELAGQPALQIMHERQLLEAKRLLTYTSMTIYEMSELLGFSDPTNFTRLFRRRVGISPKAFRDRLKAEQ
;
A
#
# COMPACT_ATOMS: atom_id res chain seq x y z
N HIS A 1 -16.04 -19.00 7.24
CA HIS A 1 -16.73 -17.89 7.86
C HIS A 1 -16.61 -16.65 6.99
N ARG A 2 -17.70 -15.86 6.90
CA ARG A 2 -17.76 -14.74 5.95
C ARG A 2 -16.71 -13.65 6.18
N ALA A 3 -16.42 -13.35 7.45
CA ALA A 3 -15.44 -12.30 7.74
C ALA A 3 -14.08 -12.63 7.15
N ARG A 4 -13.65 -13.87 7.26
CA ARG A 4 -12.38 -14.32 6.70
C ARG A 4 -12.39 -14.28 5.18
N GLU A 5 -13.52 -14.61 4.57
CA GLU A 5 -13.67 -14.56 3.11
C GLU A 5 -13.56 -13.11 2.62
N TYR A 6 -14.16 -12.15 3.33
CA TYR A 6 -14.05 -10.75 2.97
C TYR A 6 -12.62 -10.24 3.10
N LEU A 7 -11.93 -10.60 4.18
CA LEU A 7 -10.53 -10.20 4.35
C LEU A 7 -9.65 -10.79 3.25
N ASN A 8 -9.80 -12.09 2.98
CA ASN A 8 -9.00 -12.75 1.94
C ASN A 8 -9.31 -12.15 0.56
N GLY A 9 -10.58 -11.88 0.28
CA GLY A 9 -10.99 -11.23 -0.95
C GLY A 9 -10.39 -9.82 -1.09
N PHE A 10 -10.37 -9.07 0.00
CA PHE A 10 -9.78 -7.74 0.00
C PHE A 10 -8.27 -7.80 -0.27
N ILE A 11 -7.56 -8.70 0.40
CA ILE A 11 -6.12 -8.87 0.20
C ILE A 11 -5.83 -9.24 -1.24
N GLN A 12 -6.63 -10.13 -1.82
CA GLN A 12 -6.49 -10.51 -3.22
C GLN A 12 -6.71 -9.33 -4.16
N LEU A 13 -7.74 -8.52 -3.90
CA LEU A 13 -8.00 -7.33 -4.71
C LEU A 13 -6.88 -6.30 -4.58
N VAL A 14 -6.33 -6.14 -3.39
CA VAL A 14 -5.18 -5.25 -3.18
C VAL A 14 -4.00 -5.74 -4.02
N GLU A 15 -3.71 -7.02 -3.99
CA GLU A 15 -2.61 -7.59 -4.77
C GLU A 15 -2.78 -7.33 -6.27
N GLU A 16 -4.00 -7.38 -6.77
CA GLU A 16 -4.29 -7.13 -8.18
C GLU A 16 -4.29 -5.66 -8.56
N THR A 17 -4.56 -4.75 -7.61
CA THR A 17 -4.86 -3.36 -7.94
C THR A 17 -3.98 -2.30 -7.24
N TYR A 18 -3.00 -2.69 -6.40
CA TYR A 18 -2.24 -1.69 -5.62
C TYR A 18 -1.45 -0.72 -6.50
N ARG A 19 -1.24 -1.05 -7.76
CA ARG A 19 -0.56 -0.19 -8.73
C ARG A 19 -1.51 0.74 -9.49
N GLN A 20 -2.79 0.66 -9.20
CA GLN A 20 -3.81 1.49 -9.81
C GLN A 20 -4.25 2.56 -8.80
N HIS A 21 -4.92 3.60 -9.28
CA HIS A 21 -5.45 4.65 -8.42
C HIS A 21 -6.81 4.23 -7.86
N VAL A 22 -6.88 3.04 -7.23
CA VAL A 22 -8.13 2.55 -6.64
C VAL A 22 -8.23 3.00 -5.20
N LYS A 23 -9.47 3.20 -4.77
CA LYS A 23 -9.78 3.58 -3.39
C LYS A 23 -10.37 2.39 -2.65
N VAL A 24 -10.25 2.43 -1.33
CA VAL A 24 -10.85 1.38 -0.49
C VAL A 24 -12.34 1.22 -0.80
N GLU A 25 -13.06 2.32 -1.06
CA GLU A 25 -14.48 2.29 -1.41
C GLU A 25 -14.75 1.41 -2.64
N ASP A 26 -13.86 1.50 -3.65
CA ASP A 26 -14.01 0.70 -4.87
C ASP A 26 -13.88 -0.78 -4.57
N LEU A 27 -12.95 -1.14 -3.71
CA LEU A 27 -12.71 -2.54 -3.36
C LEU A 27 -13.82 -3.08 -2.46
N ALA A 28 -14.31 -2.28 -1.52
CA ALA A 28 -15.45 -2.66 -0.70
C ALA A 28 -16.67 -2.91 -1.59
N HIS A 29 -16.89 -2.03 -2.58
CA HIS A 29 -17.99 -2.19 -3.52
C HIS A 29 -17.89 -3.52 -4.29
N ARG A 30 -16.69 -3.86 -4.76
CA ARG A 30 -16.47 -5.14 -5.46
C ARG A 30 -16.76 -6.35 -4.56
N LEU A 31 -16.55 -6.20 -3.26
CA LEU A 31 -16.82 -7.25 -2.29
C LEU A 31 -18.30 -7.29 -1.87
N GLY A 32 -19.08 -6.27 -2.27
CA GLY A 32 -20.48 -6.19 -1.93
C GLY A 32 -20.75 -5.78 -0.49
N ILE A 33 -19.82 -5.07 0.16
CA ILE A 33 -19.98 -4.62 1.54
C ILE A 33 -19.63 -3.14 1.66
N SER A 34 -20.04 -2.52 2.76
CA SER A 34 -19.71 -1.13 3.05
C SER A 34 -18.25 -0.99 3.48
N VAL A 35 -17.71 0.22 3.37
CA VAL A 35 -16.37 0.52 3.89
C VAL A 35 -16.31 0.26 5.39
N SER A 36 -17.36 0.63 6.11
CA SER A 36 -17.44 0.40 7.56
C SER A 36 -17.34 -1.09 7.90
N HIS A 37 -18.08 -1.91 7.17
CA HIS A 37 -18.05 -3.36 7.36
C HIS A 37 -16.66 -3.91 7.06
N LEU A 38 -16.06 -3.48 5.94
CA LEU A 38 -14.72 -3.90 5.55
C LEU A 38 -13.69 -3.52 6.62
N ASN A 39 -13.72 -2.28 7.09
CA ASN A 39 -12.78 -1.83 8.12
C ASN A 39 -12.94 -2.60 9.42
N GLY A 40 -14.19 -2.90 9.81
CA GLY A 40 -14.44 -3.72 11.00
C GLY A 40 -13.82 -5.10 10.89
N THR A 41 -14.00 -5.73 9.73
CA THR A 41 -13.43 -7.05 9.45
C THR A 41 -11.89 -7.01 9.46
N CYS A 42 -11.30 -6.01 8.80
CA CYS A 42 -9.85 -5.85 8.74
C CYS A 42 -9.26 -5.63 10.14
N ARG A 43 -9.88 -4.78 10.95
CA ARG A 43 -9.40 -4.53 12.31
C ARG A 43 -9.51 -5.78 13.19
N GLU A 44 -10.61 -6.52 13.06
CA GLU A 44 -10.83 -7.72 13.86
C GLU A 44 -9.82 -8.83 13.50
N LEU A 45 -9.61 -9.09 12.21
CA LEU A 45 -8.81 -10.23 11.77
C LEU A 45 -7.36 -9.90 11.45
N ALA A 46 -7.07 -8.65 11.08
CA ALA A 46 -5.72 -8.24 10.69
C ALA A 46 -5.14 -7.11 11.56
N GLY A 47 -5.91 -6.61 12.52
CA GLY A 47 -5.44 -5.62 13.48
C GLY A 47 -5.31 -4.20 12.94
N GLN A 48 -5.81 -3.92 11.72
CA GLN A 48 -5.66 -2.60 11.11
C GLN A 48 -6.73 -2.37 10.06
N PRO A 49 -7.06 -1.10 9.78
CA PRO A 49 -8.10 -0.80 8.78
C PRO A 49 -7.61 -1.10 7.36
N ALA A 50 -8.57 -1.19 6.44
CA ALA A 50 -8.31 -1.57 5.06
C ALA A 50 -7.25 -0.70 4.37
N LEU A 51 -7.30 0.62 4.57
CA LEU A 51 -6.34 1.53 3.94
C LEU A 51 -4.90 1.23 4.36
N GLN A 52 -4.69 0.86 5.62
CA GLN A 52 -3.36 0.51 6.10
C GLN A 52 -2.84 -0.77 5.43
N ILE A 53 -3.71 -1.74 5.23
CA ILE A 53 -3.33 -2.98 4.53
C ILE A 53 -2.89 -2.64 3.10
N MET A 54 -3.63 -1.78 2.42
CA MET A 54 -3.29 -1.35 1.07
C MET A 54 -1.96 -0.60 1.05
N HIS A 55 -1.77 0.35 1.96
CA HIS A 55 -0.53 1.12 2.07
C HIS A 55 0.68 0.23 2.34
N GLU A 56 0.54 -0.78 3.19
CA GLU A 56 1.64 -1.71 3.47
C GLU A 56 2.08 -2.45 2.23
N ARG A 57 1.13 -2.86 1.39
CA ARG A 57 1.49 -3.54 0.14
C ARG A 57 2.22 -2.61 -0.82
N GLN A 58 1.74 -1.36 -0.93
CA GLN A 58 2.41 -0.35 -1.76
C GLN A 58 3.83 -0.05 -1.26
N LEU A 59 3.99 0.08 0.06
CA LEU A 59 5.29 0.37 0.65
C LEU A 59 6.26 -0.80 0.52
N LEU A 60 5.77 -2.03 0.59
CA LEU A 60 6.60 -3.21 0.38
C LEU A 60 7.19 -3.21 -1.03
N GLU A 61 6.35 -2.93 -2.03
CA GLU A 61 6.84 -2.85 -3.40
C GLU A 61 7.78 -1.65 -3.60
N ALA A 62 7.48 -0.52 -2.93
CA ALA A 62 8.37 0.65 -2.98
C ALA A 62 9.78 0.30 -2.50
N LYS A 63 9.88 -0.42 -1.40
CA LYS A 63 11.19 -0.84 -0.87
C LYS A 63 11.92 -1.74 -1.87
N ARG A 64 11.20 -2.64 -2.52
CA ARG A 64 11.79 -3.51 -3.54
C ARG A 64 12.32 -2.70 -4.72
N LEU A 65 11.53 -1.75 -5.19
CA LEU A 65 11.93 -0.88 -6.31
C LEU A 65 13.12 0.01 -5.94
N LEU A 66 13.13 0.53 -4.72
CA LEU A 66 14.25 1.34 -4.23
C LEU A 66 15.54 0.53 -4.16
N THR A 67 15.43 -0.75 -3.82
CA THR A 67 16.58 -1.63 -3.63
C THR A 67 17.15 -2.11 -4.97
N TYR A 68 16.28 -2.50 -5.88
CA TYR A 68 16.72 -3.25 -7.07
C TYR A 68 16.61 -2.50 -8.40
N THR A 69 16.13 -1.26 -8.40
CA THR A 69 16.01 -0.48 -9.64
C THR A 69 16.61 0.90 -9.46
N SER A 70 16.84 1.60 -10.59
CA SER A 70 17.24 3.00 -10.61
C SER A 70 16.04 3.92 -10.86
N MET A 71 14.83 3.41 -10.71
CA MET A 71 13.60 4.18 -10.92
C MET A 71 13.59 5.43 -10.05
N THR A 72 13.15 6.55 -10.61
CA THR A 72 13.03 7.79 -9.83
C THR A 72 11.88 7.69 -8.83
N ILE A 73 11.93 8.52 -7.80
CA ILE A 73 10.84 8.56 -6.81
C ILE A 73 9.53 8.97 -7.50
N TYR A 74 9.59 9.90 -8.45
CA TYR A 74 8.41 10.31 -9.21
C TYR A 74 7.80 9.13 -9.98
N GLU A 75 8.64 8.42 -10.75
CA GLU A 75 8.20 7.24 -11.50
C GLU A 75 7.59 6.19 -10.58
N MET A 76 8.20 6.00 -9.42
CA MET A 76 7.74 5.03 -8.43
C MET A 76 6.36 5.39 -7.88
N SER A 77 6.14 6.67 -7.55
CA SER A 77 4.84 7.11 -7.06
C SER A 77 3.75 6.87 -8.10
N GLU A 78 4.05 7.12 -9.37
CA GLU A 78 3.12 6.87 -10.47
C GLU A 78 2.81 5.37 -10.59
N LEU A 79 3.84 4.55 -10.60
CA LEU A 79 3.69 3.09 -10.74
C LEU A 79 2.85 2.51 -9.60
N LEU A 80 3.01 3.03 -8.39
CA LEU A 80 2.34 2.48 -7.22
C LEU A 80 0.93 3.04 -6.98
N GLY A 81 0.44 3.89 -7.90
CA GLY A 81 -0.94 4.37 -7.84
C GLY A 81 -1.17 5.57 -6.94
N PHE A 82 -0.12 6.29 -6.57
CA PHE A 82 -0.27 7.52 -5.78
C PHE A 82 -0.62 8.70 -6.69
N SER A 83 -1.44 9.61 -6.17
CA SER A 83 -1.89 10.76 -6.95
C SER A 83 -0.75 11.75 -7.21
N ASP A 84 0.23 11.84 -6.32
CA ASP A 84 1.41 12.67 -6.53
C ASP A 84 2.58 12.18 -5.68
N PRO A 85 3.82 12.58 -6.05
CA PRO A 85 5.03 12.15 -5.33
C PRO A 85 5.07 12.62 -3.88
N THR A 86 4.45 13.76 -3.57
CA THR A 86 4.42 14.30 -2.22
C THR A 86 3.67 13.37 -1.27
N ASN A 87 2.51 12.88 -1.72
CA ASN A 87 1.71 11.94 -0.92
C ASN A 87 2.47 10.64 -0.67
N PHE A 88 3.13 10.12 -1.70
CA PHE A 88 3.93 8.91 -1.57
C PHE A 88 5.09 9.11 -0.58
N THR A 89 5.85 10.19 -0.76
CA THR A 89 7.01 10.48 0.08
C THR A 89 6.61 10.66 1.55
N ARG A 90 5.50 11.37 1.77
CA ARG A 90 5.00 11.60 3.13
C ARG A 90 4.57 10.29 3.80
N LEU A 91 3.85 9.44 3.08
CA LEU A 91 3.41 8.15 3.59
C LEU A 91 4.61 7.26 3.89
N PHE A 92 5.55 7.16 2.95
CA PHE A 92 6.75 6.34 3.12
C PHE A 92 7.52 6.76 4.36
N ARG A 93 7.80 8.08 4.48
CA ARG A 93 8.56 8.59 5.62
C ARG A 93 7.85 8.34 6.95
N ARG A 94 6.53 8.53 6.99
CA ARG A 94 5.75 8.35 8.22
C ARG A 94 5.78 6.88 8.66
N ARG A 95 5.72 5.94 7.73
CA ARG A 95 5.62 4.51 8.05
C ARG A 95 6.97 3.82 8.15
N VAL A 96 7.95 4.24 7.36
CA VAL A 96 9.27 3.60 7.33
C VAL A 96 10.25 4.33 8.24
N GLY A 97 10.02 5.61 8.49
CA GLY A 97 10.85 6.42 9.39
C GLY A 97 11.86 7.31 8.69
N ILE A 98 12.16 7.06 7.42
CA ILE A 98 13.05 7.90 6.61
C ILE A 98 12.45 8.06 5.23
N SER A 99 12.93 9.04 4.47
CA SER A 99 12.42 9.30 3.12
C SER A 99 12.83 8.18 2.17
N PRO A 100 12.12 8.02 1.03
CA PRO A 100 12.54 7.06 0.01
C PRO A 100 13.96 7.29 -0.47
N LYS A 101 14.35 8.56 -0.65
CA LYS A 101 15.72 8.90 -1.07
C LYS A 101 16.73 8.46 -0.02
N ALA A 102 16.47 8.76 1.24
CA ALA A 102 17.37 8.37 2.34
C ALA A 102 17.46 6.84 2.44
N PHE A 103 16.35 6.14 2.25
CA PHE A 103 16.33 4.69 2.25
C PHE A 103 17.26 4.12 1.16
N ARG A 104 17.13 4.64 -0.05
CA ARG A 104 17.97 4.20 -1.18
C ARG A 104 19.45 4.54 -0.95
N ASP A 105 19.72 5.75 -0.47
CA ASP A 105 21.10 6.17 -0.21
C ASP A 105 21.77 5.30 0.86
N ARG A 106 21.02 4.93 1.90
CA ARG A 106 21.52 4.05 2.95
C ARG A 106 21.89 2.67 2.40
N LEU A 107 21.07 2.14 1.50
CA LEU A 107 21.36 0.85 0.86
C LEU A 107 22.64 0.92 0.04
N LYS A 108 22.87 2.01 -0.69
CA LYS A 108 24.10 2.19 -1.47
C LYS A 108 25.30 2.29 -0.57
N ALA A 109 25.18 2.94 0.56
CA ALA A 109 26.29 3.09 1.50
C ALA A 109 26.70 1.76 2.14
N GLU A 110 25.78 0.79 2.19
CA GLU A 110 26.04 -0.55 2.75
C GLU A 110 26.67 -1.51 1.76
N GLN A 111 26.80 -1.10 0.49
CA GLN A 111 27.41 -1.94 -0.55
C GLN A 111 28.95 -1.68 -0.68
#